data_8f18564f111a1c075e5b67625a454250
#
_entry.id   8f18564f111a1c075e5b67625a454250
#
_cell.length_a   1.000
_cell.length_b   1.000
_cell.length_c   1.000
_cell.angle_alpha   90.00
_cell.angle_beta   90.00
_cell.angle_gamma   90.00
#
_symmetry.space_group_name_H-M   'P 1'
#
loop_
_entity.id
_entity.type
_entity.pdbx_description
1 polymer ?
#
loop_
_entity_poly.entity_id
_entity_poly.type
_entity_poly.pdbx_seq_one_letter_code
_entity_poly.pdbx_strand_id
1 'polypeptide(L)'
;MENNHTDIPPVAITAYSSLSACGLGNKALKQALIKQQSPLAPLGLFSIPFDAYVGEIKQDLQSIRSELADYDSRNSRVALTALNDSEGGVRTALEIAKEKYGAHRIAVIIGTSTSGLYETEAAYAELLKTEVMPDGFDFVKQHAYQATARFIQQELGLTGICFAISTACSSGAKAIAAGQRLLANDLCDAVLVGGVDTLCRLTLRGFRSLELVADVPCTPMDKNRKGISIGEAAGLLVLEKC
;
A
#
# COMPACT_ATOMS: atom_id res chain seq x y z
N MET A 1 -3.73 7.94 42.00
CA MET A 1 -4.08 8.22 40.58
C MET A 1 -4.16 6.86 39.90
N GLU A 2 -5.38 6.31 39.80
CA GLU A 2 -5.61 5.07 39.08
C GLU A 2 -5.30 5.30 37.60
N ASN A 3 -4.34 4.53 37.07
CA ASN A 3 -4.08 4.46 35.64
C ASN A 3 -5.32 3.86 34.96
N ASN A 4 -6.26 4.69 34.55
CA ASN A 4 -7.26 4.33 33.57
C ASN A 4 -6.57 4.15 32.21
N HIS A 5 -5.79 3.09 32.04
CA HIS A 5 -5.59 2.51 30.74
C HIS A 5 -6.97 2.03 30.29
N THR A 6 -7.63 2.81 29.45
CA THR A 6 -8.79 2.31 28.71
C THR A 6 -8.31 1.09 27.96
N ASP A 7 -8.66 -0.09 28.47
CA ASP A 7 -8.38 -1.37 27.82
C ASP A 7 -9.07 -1.32 26.45
N ILE A 8 -8.27 -1.07 25.41
CA ILE A 8 -8.76 -1.14 24.04
C ILE A 8 -9.09 -2.61 23.79
N PRO A 9 -10.34 -2.96 23.46
CA PRO A 9 -10.72 -4.36 23.30
C PRO A 9 -9.86 -5.03 22.21
N PRO A 10 -9.50 -6.30 22.39
CA PRO A 10 -8.75 -7.03 21.40
C PRO A 10 -9.52 -7.12 20.09
N VAL A 11 -8.78 -7.18 18.97
CA VAL A 11 -9.33 -7.40 17.63
C VAL A 11 -8.68 -8.63 17.03
N ALA A 12 -9.43 -9.37 16.24
CA ALA A 12 -8.93 -10.51 15.48
C ALA A 12 -8.39 -10.03 14.11
N ILE A 13 -7.26 -10.58 13.69
CA ILE A 13 -6.84 -10.52 12.28
C ILE A 13 -7.41 -11.75 11.60
N THR A 14 -8.46 -11.58 10.78
CA THR A 14 -9.20 -12.70 10.17
C THR A 14 -8.65 -13.08 8.79
N ALA A 15 -7.97 -12.16 8.11
CA ALA A 15 -7.25 -12.44 6.88
C ALA A 15 -6.09 -11.44 6.71
N TYR A 16 -5.05 -11.85 5.98
CA TYR A 16 -3.94 -10.97 5.64
C TYR A 16 -3.23 -11.41 4.37
N SER A 17 -2.74 -10.47 3.60
CA SER A 17 -2.02 -10.69 2.36
C SER A 17 -0.87 -9.71 2.21
N SER A 18 0.13 -10.09 1.45
CA SER A 18 1.27 -9.24 1.12
C SER A 18 1.65 -9.38 -0.35
N LEU A 19 2.12 -8.27 -0.93
CA LEU A 19 2.75 -8.23 -2.24
C LEU A 19 4.00 -7.36 -2.13
N SER A 20 5.14 -7.86 -2.56
CA SER A 20 6.41 -7.13 -2.51
C SER A 20 7.36 -7.63 -3.60
N ALA A 21 8.58 -7.13 -3.61
CA ALA A 21 9.65 -7.66 -4.47
C ALA A 21 9.94 -9.17 -4.23
N CYS A 22 9.54 -9.73 -3.08
CA CYS A 22 9.63 -11.17 -2.82
C CYS A 22 8.57 -11.98 -3.58
N GLY A 23 7.55 -11.34 -4.13
CA GLY A 23 6.41 -11.95 -4.82
C GLY A 23 5.08 -11.74 -4.12
N LEU A 24 4.03 -12.38 -4.67
CA LEU A 24 2.67 -12.34 -4.15
C LEU A 24 2.49 -13.38 -3.04
N GLY A 25 1.84 -12.95 -1.98
CA GLY A 25 1.38 -13.78 -0.89
C GLY A 25 2.43 -14.03 0.20
N ASN A 26 1.90 -14.45 1.34
CA ASN A 26 2.69 -14.66 2.54
C ASN A 26 3.69 -15.81 2.42
N LYS A 27 3.41 -16.81 1.55
CA LYS A 27 4.34 -17.90 1.26
C LYS A 27 5.61 -17.42 0.57
N ALA A 28 5.48 -16.53 -0.43
CA ALA A 28 6.62 -15.97 -1.15
C ALA A 28 7.54 -15.21 -0.19
N LEU A 29 6.96 -14.34 0.64
CA LEU A 29 7.69 -13.61 1.67
C LEU A 29 8.37 -14.56 2.66
N LYS A 30 7.64 -15.55 3.19
CA LYS A 30 8.19 -16.56 4.12
C LYS A 30 9.35 -17.33 3.50
N GLN A 31 9.23 -17.74 2.24
CA GLN A 31 10.31 -18.47 1.56
C GLN A 31 11.56 -17.60 1.35
N ALA A 32 11.40 -16.33 0.96
CA ALA A 32 12.51 -15.39 0.84
C ALA A 32 13.27 -15.22 2.17
N LEU A 33 12.53 -15.08 3.28
CA LEU A 33 13.10 -15.00 4.62
C LEU A 33 13.86 -16.27 5.02
N ILE A 34 13.26 -17.45 4.82
CA ILE A 34 13.90 -18.74 5.15
C ILE A 34 15.18 -18.96 4.31
N LYS A 35 15.13 -18.61 3.03
CA LYS A 35 16.28 -18.76 2.12
C LYS A 35 17.31 -17.65 2.28
N GLN A 36 17.04 -16.64 3.07
CA GLN A 36 17.86 -15.44 3.23
C GLN A 36 18.21 -14.78 1.87
N GLN A 37 17.27 -14.79 0.94
CA GLN A 37 17.43 -14.21 -0.38
C GLN A 37 16.88 -12.81 -0.42
N SER A 38 17.74 -11.82 -0.69
CA SER A 38 17.32 -10.45 -0.93
C SER A 38 16.79 -10.30 -2.37
N PRO A 39 15.58 -9.77 -2.57
CA PRO A 39 15.03 -9.49 -3.89
C PRO A 39 15.51 -8.15 -4.47
N LEU A 40 16.40 -7.45 -3.77
CA LEU A 40 16.89 -6.14 -4.21
C LEU A 40 17.69 -6.27 -5.50
N ALA A 41 17.37 -5.43 -6.48
CA ALA A 41 17.99 -5.39 -7.80
C ALA A 41 18.17 -3.93 -8.25
N PRO A 42 19.03 -3.68 -9.25
CA PRO A 42 19.07 -2.38 -9.90
C PRO A 42 17.68 -1.96 -10.38
N LEU A 43 17.34 -0.68 -10.21
CA LEU A 43 16.05 -0.12 -10.64
C LEU A 43 15.82 -0.37 -12.14
N GLY A 44 14.69 -1.01 -12.47
CA GLY A 44 14.29 -1.30 -13.85
C GLY A 44 13.01 -0.58 -14.30
N LEU A 45 12.19 -0.13 -13.37
CA LEU A 45 10.86 0.43 -13.65
C LEU A 45 10.90 1.78 -14.40
N PHE A 46 11.91 2.61 -14.13
CA PHE A 46 12.11 3.92 -14.77
C PHE A 46 13.56 4.38 -14.63
N SER A 47 13.96 5.39 -15.45
CA SER A 47 15.31 5.94 -15.40
C SER A 47 15.46 7.06 -14.37
N ILE A 48 16.62 7.06 -13.68
CA ILE A 48 17.11 8.13 -12.81
C ILE A 48 18.61 8.36 -13.08
N PRO A 49 19.18 9.53 -12.74
CA PRO A 49 20.57 9.87 -13.05
C PRO A 49 21.59 9.34 -12.03
N PHE A 50 21.28 8.28 -11.32
CA PHE A 50 22.18 7.64 -10.35
C PHE A 50 21.80 6.15 -10.17
N ASP A 51 22.74 5.36 -9.70
CA ASP A 51 22.51 3.95 -9.41
C ASP A 51 21.73 3.80 -8.10
N ALA A 52 20.73 2.90 -8.11
CA ALA A 52 19.95 2.54 -6.94
C ALA A 52 19.54 1.06 -7.00
N TYR A 53 19.70 0.36 -5.89
CA TYR A 53 19.12 -0.96 -5.68
C TYR A 53 17.78 -0.81 -4.97
N VAL A 54 16.75 -1.43 -5.52
CA VAL A 54 15.36 -1.25 -5.08
C VAL A 54 14.65 -2.59 -4.92
N GLY A 55 13.61 -2.60 -4.09
CA GLY A 55 12.66 -3.70 -4.02
C GLY A 55 11.50 -3.48 -5.00
N GLU A 56 11.70 -3.78 -6.28
CA GLU A 56 10.71 -3.63 -7.34
C GLU A 56 9.86 -4.90 -7.48
N ILE A 57 8.53 -4.75 -7.58
CA ILE A 57 7.61 -5.84 -7.89
C ILE A 57 7.76 -6.17 -9.37
N LYS A 58 8.30 -7.35 -9.67
CA LYS A 58 8.60 -7.82 -11.04
C LYS A 58 7.46 -8.59 -11.69
N GLN A 59 6.53 -9.09 -10.90
CA GLN A 59 5.38 -9.81 -11.43
C GLN A 59 4.35 -8.87 -12.06
N ASP A 60 3.53 -9.42 -12.95
CA ASP A 60 2.43 -8.68 -13.54
C ASP A 60 1.41 -8.29 -12.48
N LEU A 61 1.02 -7.03 -12.52
CA LEU A 61 -0.03 -6.48 -11.67
C LEU A 61 -1.39 -6.65 -12.36
N GLN A 62 -2.41 -6.94 -11.59
CA GLN A 62 -3.77 -7.05 -12.11
C GLN A 62 -4.26 -5.72 -12.70
N SER A 63 -4.91 -5.81 -13.85
CA SER A 63 -5.56 -4.65 -14.49
C SER A 63 -6.82 -4.26 -13.74
N ILE A 64 -7.06 -2.96 -13.66
CA ILE A 64 -8.29 -2.41 -13.09
C ILE A 64 -9.41 -2.53 -14.15
N ARG A 65 -10.61 -2.92 -13.74
CA ARG A 65 -11.77 -3.03 -14.60
C ARG A 65 -12.19 -1.67 -15.18
N SER A 66 -12.83 -1.67 -16.35
CA SER A 66 -13.16 -0.46 -17.11
C SER A 66 -13.99 0.56 -16.34
N GLU A 67 -14.90 0.10 -15.47
CA GLU A 67 -15.78 0.95 -14.65
C GLU A 67 -15.02 1.77 -13.59
N LEU A 68 -13.80 1.36 -13.27
CA LEU A 68 -12.92 2.02 -12.31
C LEU A 68 -11.60 2.51 -12.94
N ALA A 69 -11.55 2.60 -14.27
CA ALA A 69 -10.34 2.99 -15.01
C ALA A 69 -9.76 4.35 -14.57
N ASP A 70 -10.60 5.27 -14.11
CA ASP A 70 -10.15 6.57 -13.58
C ASP A 70 -9.23 6.44 -12.34
N TYR A 71 -9.30 5.31 -11.62
CA TYR A 71 -8.42 5.00 -10.48
C TYR A 71 -7.14 4.28 -10.88
N ASP A 72 -6.91 4.10 -12.20
CA ASP A 72 -5.80 3.30 -12.66
C ASP A 72 -4.46 3.98 -12.36
N SER A 73 -3.79 3.42 -11.36
CA SER A 73 -2.45 3.78 -10.93
C SER A 73 -1.70 2.53 -10.50
N ARG A 74 -0.37 2.57 -10.55
CA ARG A 74 0.45 1.46 -10.05
C ARG A 74 0.11 1.12 -8.60
N ASN A 75 -0.14 2.14 -7.76
CA ASN A 75 -0.52 1.95 -6.36
C ASN A 75 -1.84 1.18 -6.23
N SER A 76 -2.86 1.54 -7.02
CA SER A 76 -4.15 0.83 -7.05
C SER A 76 -4.02 -0.59 -7.61
N ARG A 77 -3.19 -0.81 -8.62
CA ARG A 77 -2.92 -2.15 -9.17
C ARG A 77 -2.17 -3.04 -8.16
N VAL A 78 -1.20 -2.49 -7.43
CA VAL A 78 -0.49 -3.20 -6.34
C VAL A 78 -1.47 -3.58 -5.24
N ALA A 79 -2.35 -2.66 -4.83
CA ALA A 79 -3.40 -2.93 -3.85
C ALA A 79 -4.37 -4.02 -4.32
N LEU A 80 -4.86 -3.94 -5.58
CA LEU A 80 -5.77 -4.92 -6.18
C LEU A 80 -5.15 -6.30 -6.24
N THR A 81 -3.88 -6.39 -6.66
CA THR A 81 -3.17 -7.66 -6.76
C THR A 81 -3.00 -8.32 -5.39
N ALA A 82 -2.67 -7.55 -4.35
CA ALA A 82 -2.61 -8.05 -2.98
C ALA A 82 -4.00 -8.43 -2.42
N LEU A 83 -5.03 -7.64 -2.72
CA LEU A 83 -6.42 -7.90 -2.30
C LEU A 83 -6.92 -9.25 -2.86
N ASN A 84 -6.54 -9.58 -4.08
CA ASN A 84 -6.96 -10.78 -4.80
C ASN A 84 -6.05 -12.00 -4.58
N ASP A 85 -5.10 -11.92 -3.65
CA ASP A 85 -4.32 -13.09 -3.26
C ASP A 85 -5.24 -14.15 -2.63
N SER A 86 -5.43 -15.26 -3.35
CA SER A 86 -6.32 -16.34 -2.92
C SER A 86 -5.84 -17.06 -1.65
N GLU A 87 -4.53 -17.07 -1.38
CA GLU A 87 -3.97 -17.68 -0.17
C GLU A 87 -4.13 -16.79 1.06
N GLY A 88 -4.09 -15.46 0.88
CA GLY A 88 -4.30 -14.50 1.95
C GLY A 88 -5.77 -14.34 2.34
N GLY A 89 -6.68 -14.64 1.41
CA GLY A 89 -8.12 -14.67 1.64
C GLY A 89 -8.75 -13.32 1.99
N VAL A 90 -8.05 -12.20 1.79
CA VAL A 90 -8.52 -10.86 2.20
C VAL A 90 -9.83 -10.50 1.51
N ARG A 91 -9.94 -10.69 0.19
CA ARG A 91 -11.21 -10.44 -0.53
C ARG A 91 -12.33 -11.30 0.01
N THR A 92 -12.11 -12.59 0.17
CA THR A 92 -13.12 -13.53 0.67
C THR A 92 -13.58 -13.16 2.08
N ALA A 93 -12.67 -12.81 2.97
CA ALA A 93 -13.03 -12.37 4.34
C ALA A 93 -13.89 -11.09 4.32
N LEU A 94 -13.59 -10.14 3.43
CA LEU A 94 -14.39 -8.92 3.28
C LEU A 94 -15.77 -9.19 2.67
N GLU A 95 -15.89 -10.12 1.74
CA GLU A 95 -17.17 -10.54 1.18
C GLU A 95 -18.04 -11.22 2.26
N ILE A 96 -17.47 -12.13 3.03
CA ILE A 96 -18.16 -12.74 4.19
C ILE A 96 -18.58 -11.68 5.21
N ALA A 97 -17.69 -10.75 5.55
CA ALA A 97 -18.01 -9.67 6.48
C ALA A 97 -19.12 -8.76 5.92
N LYS A 98 -19.12 -8.48 4.60
CA LYS A 98 -20.15 -7.70 3.93
C LYS A 98 -21.52 -8.38 3.98
N GLU A 99 -21.58 -9.70 3.77
CA GLU A 99 -22.81 -10.49 3.93
C GLU A 99 -23.32 -10.47 5.36
N LYS A 100 -22.40 -10.59 6.34
CA LYS A 100 -22.72 -10.66 7.75
C LYS A 100 -23.16 -9.33 8.36
N TYR A 101 -22.45 -8.24 8.03
CA TYR A 101 -22.61 -6.94 8.70
C TYR A 101 -23.23 -5.85 7.80
N GLY A 102 -23.27 -6.07 6.50
CA GLY A 102 -23.67 -5.09 5.51
C GLY A 102 -22.50 -4.17 5.07
N ALA A 103 -22.58 -3.69 3.83
CA ALA A 103 -21.52 -2.90 3.19
C ALA A 103 -21.16 -1.60 3.94
N HIS A 104 -22.11 -1.01 4.67
CA HIS A 104 -21.94 0.22 5.43
C HIS A 104 -21.21 0.03 6.77
N ARG A 105 -21.10 -1.22 7.24
CA ARG A 105 -20.41 -1.57 8.49
C ARG A 105 -18.96 -1.99 8.28
N ILE A 106 -18.45 -1.94 7.04
CA ILE A 106 -17.07 -2.30 6.72
C ILE A 106 -16.30 -1.05 6.35
N ALA A 107 -15.26 -0.75 7.11
CA ALA A 107 -14.38 0.39 6.86
C ALA A 107 -13.16 0.01 6.00
N VAL A 108 -12.56 1.01 5.34
CA VAL A 108 -11.31 0.88 4.59
C VAL A 108 -10.35 1.99 5.01
N ILE A 109 -9.17 1.62 5.53
CA ILE A 109 -8.14 2.58 5.93
C ILE A 109 -6.80 2.16 5.34
N ILE A 110 -6.27 2.92 4.38
CA ILE A 110 -5.00 2.62 3.73
C ILE A 110 -3.95 3.66 4.14
N GLY A 111 -2.82 3.17 4.63
CA GLY A 111 -1.62 3.97 4.83
C GLY A 111 -0.83 4.06 3.53
N THR A 112 -0.47 5.26 3.10
CA THR A 112 0.40 5.46 1.92
C THR A 112 1.17 6.76 2.02
N SER A 113 2.40 6.76 1.52
CA SER A 113 3.23 7.97 1.36
C SER A 113 3.39 8.36 -0.11
N THR A 114 3.10 7.46 -1.02
CA THR A 114 3.34 7.64 -2.46
C THR A 114 2.06 7.77 -3.26
N SER A 115 0.97 7.07 -2.87
CA SER A 115 -0.25 7.02 -3.67
C SER A 115 0.06 6.86 -5.17
N GLY A 116 -0.56 7.61 -6.07
CA GLY A 116 -0.33 7.59 -7.51
C GLY A 116 0.77 8.56 -7.99
N LEU A 117 1.83 8.77 -7.20
CA LEU A 117 2.95 9.63 -7.60
C LEU A 117 3.64 9.17 -8.89
N TYR A 118 3.70 7.88 -9.15
CA TYR A 118 4.32 7.34 -10.36
C TYR A 118 3.63 7.87 -11.64
N GLU A 119 2.30 7.81 -11.70
CA GLU A 119 1.49 8.32 -12.80
C GLU A 119 1.52 9.85 -12.86
N THR A 120 1.48 10.48 -11.71
CA THR A 120 1.57 11.95 -11.59
C THR A 120 2.86 12.48 -12.18
N GLU A 121 4.00 11.85 -11.93
CA GLU A 121 5.29 12.23 -12.52
C GLU A 121 5.26 12.16 -14.05
N ALA A 122 4.60 11.15 -14.62
CA ALA A 122 4.43 11.01 -16.06
C ALA A 122 3.51 12.10 -16.62
N ALA A 123 2.38 12.37 -15.96
CA ALA A 123 1.43 13.39 -16.35
C ALA A 123 2.06 14.80 -16.32
N TYR A 124 2.82 15.12 -15.28
CA TYR A 124 3.55 16.39 -15.20
C TYR A 124 4.69 16.50 -16.21
N ALA A 125 5.38 15.40 -16.52
CA ALA A 125 6.40 15.41 -17.57
C ALA A 125 5.79 15.68 -18.95
N GLU A 126 4.57 15.24 -19.21
CA GLU A 126 3.85 15.55 -20.44
C GLU A 126 3.34 17.00 -20.46
N LEU A 127 2.75 17.46 -19.36
CA LEU A 127 2.33 18.84 -19.17
C LEU A 127 3.47 19.83 -19.46
N LEU A 128 4.69 19.55 -19.01
CA LEU A 128 5.85 20.41 -19.22
C LEU A 128 6.30 20.47 -20.70
N LYS A 129 5.94 19.48 -21.52
CA LYS A 129 6.27 19.44 -22.95
C LYS A 129 5.18 20.06 -23.82
N THR A 130 3.92 19.80 -23.46
CA THR A 130 2.76 20.12 -24.29
C THR A 130 1.94 21.29 -23.77
N GLU A 131 2.24 21.76 -22.55
CA GLU A 131 1.46 22.77 -21.82
C GLU A 131 0.02 22.32 -21.51
N VAL A 132 -0.31 21.05 -21.73
CA VAL A 132 -1.63 20.46 -21.51
C VAL A 132 -1.49 19.21 -20.63
N MET A 133 -2.36 19.10 -19.62
CA MET A 133 -2.45 17.86 -18.84
C MET A 133 -2.99 16.73 -19.73
N PRO A 134 -2.39 15.52 -19.69
CA PRO A 134 -2.85 14.43 -20.53
C PRO A 134 -4.28 14.02 -20.19
N ASP A 135 -5.05 13.71 -21.21
CA ASP A 135 -6.39 13.13 -21.08
C ASP A 135 -6.31 11.83 -20.28
N GLY A 136 -7.26 11.63 -19.36
CA GLY A 136 -7.32 10.44 -18.52
C GLY A 136 -6.51 10.51 -17.22
N PHE A 137 -5.77 11.60 -16.96
CA PHE A 137 -5.19 11.82 -15.64
C PHE A 137 -6.19 12.53 -14.72
N ASP A 138 -6.63 11.83 -13.67
CA ASP A 138 -7.50 12.38 -12.62
C ASP A 138 -6.72 12.51 -11.30
N PHE A 139 -6.44 13.76 -10.91
CA PHE A 139 -5.68 14.04 -9.69
C PHE A 139 -6.35 13.44 -8.44
N VAL A 140 -7.66 13.50 -8.32
CA VAL A 140 -8.40 13.04 -7.13
C VAL A 140 -8.42 11.53 -7.05
N LYS A 141 -8.55 10.85 -8.20
CA LYS A 141 -8.69 9.40 -8.28
C LYS A 141 -7.36 8.66 -8.44
N GLN A 142 -6.30 9.35 -8.89
CA GLN A 142 -4.98 8.73 -9.09
C GLN A 142 -3.96 9.24 -8.07
N HIS A 143 -3.82 10.57 -7.89
CA HIS A 143 -2.76 11.14 -7.06
C HIS A 143 -3.12 11.28 -5.58
N ALA A 144 -4.34 11.76 -5.26
CA ALA A 144 -4.71 12.06 -3.87
C ALA A 144 -4.47 10.87 -2.95
N TYR A 145 -3.94 11.10 -1.74
CA TYR A 145 -3.61 10.02 -0.80
C TYR A 145 -4.76 9.04 -0.56
N GLN A 146 -6.00 9.52 -0.61
CA GLN A 146 -7.19 8.69 -0.43
C GLN A 146 -7.58 7.87 -1.68
N ALA A 147 -6.93 8.06 -2.83
CA ALA A 147 -7.31 7.43 -4.10
C ALA A 147 -7.36 5.89 -3.99
N THR A 148 -6.30 5.27 -3.48
CA THR A 148 -6.23 3.82 -3.31
C THR A 148 -7.27 3.27 -2.34
N ALA A 149 -7.53 3.96 -1.22
CA ALA A 149 -8.57 3.56 -0.28
C ALA A 149 -9.97 3.63 -0.92
N ARG A 150 -10.25 4.70 -1.65
CA ARG A 150 -11.50 4.89 -2.41
C ARG A 150 -11.65 3.87 -3.53
N PHE A 151 -10.57 3.59 -4.25
CA PHE A 151 -10.55 2.52 -5.26
C PHE A 151 -10.99 1.18 -4.66
N ILE A 152 -10.34 0.75 -3.57
CA ILE A 152 -10.68 -0.53 -2.90
C ILE A 152 -12.13 -0.52 -2.41
N GLN A 153 -12.59 0.59 -1.82
CA GLN A 153 -13.98 0.74 -1.37
C GLN A 153 -14.97 0.52 -2.52
N GLN A 154 -14.73 1.14 -3.68
CA GLN A 154 -15.55 1.01 -4.87
C GLN A 154 -15.47 -0.39 -5.48
N GLU A 155 -14.26 -0.96 -5.56
CA GLU A 155 -14.01 -2.31 -6.08
C GLU A 155 -14.79 -3.39 -5.34
N LEU A 156 -14.94 -3.23 -4.02
CA LEU A 156 -15.67 -4.16 -3.15
C LEU A 156 -17.14 -3.78 -2.94
N GLY A 157 -17.59 -2.63 -3.47
CA GLY A 157 -18.94 -2.11 -3.26
C GLY A 157 -19.23 -1.85 -1.77
N LEU A 158 -18.26 -1.33 -1.03
CA LEU A 158 -18.40 -0.96 0.37
C LEU A 158 -18.87 0.49 0.51
N THR A 159 -19.61 0.79 1.57
CA THR A 159 -20.17 2.13 1.82
C THR A 159 -19.87 2.66 3.22
N GLY A 160 -19.05 1.95 4.00
CA GLY A 160 -18.63 2.35 5.33
C GLY A 160 -17.55 3.46 5.31
N ILE A 161 -16.97 3.71 6.45
CA ILE A 161 -15.92 4.72 6.65
C ILE A 161 -14.72 4.41 5.76
N CYS A 162 -14.24 5.40 5.00
CA CYS A 162 -13.10 5.24 4.10
C CYS A 162 -12.20 6.47 4.13
N PHE A 163 -10.93 6.28 4.48
CA PHE A 163 -9.92 7.33 4.44
C PHE A 163 -8.50 6.77 4.32
N ALA A 164 -7.56 7.64 4.01
CA ALA A 164 -6.14 7.30 4.01
C ALA A 164 -5.40 7.98 5.17
N ILE A 165 -4.29 7.37 5.56
CA ILE A 165 -3.33 7.95 6.50
C ILE A 165 -2.00 8.12 5.77
N SER A 166 -1.47 9.36 5.78
CA SER A 166 -0.16 9.66 5.22
C SER A 166 0.71 10.33 6.28
N THR A 167 1.55 9.53 6.91
CA THR A 167 2.52 9.95 7.95
C THR A 167 3.87 9.30 7.70
N ALA A 168 4.29 9.30 6.43
CA ALA A 168 5.53 8.68 5.95
C ALA A 168 5.63 7.20 6.37
N CYS A 169 6.77 6.74 6.85
CA CYS A 169 7.06 5.34 7.17
C CYS A 169 6.09 4.71 8.21
N SER A 170 5.37 5.53 8.98
CA SER A 170 4.43 5.05 10.01
C SER A 170 2.99 4.91 9.52
N SER A 171 2.69 5.22 8.25
CA SER A 171 1.33 5.26 7.70
C SER A 171 0.58 3.94 7.88
N GLY A 172 1.19 2.82 7.51
CA GLY A 172 0.58 1.49 7.64
C GLY A 172 0.27 1.11 9.09
N ALA A 173 1.20 1.32 10.01
CA ALA A 173 0.97 1.04 11.43
C ALA A 173 -0.15 1.91 12.01
N LYS A 174 -0.22 3.19 11.62
CA LYS A 174 -1.30 4.09 12.04
C LYS A 174 -2.65 3.72 11.43
N ALA A 175 -2.68 3.16 10.21
CA ALA A 175 -3.90 2.64 9.61
C ALA A 175 -4.46 1.48 10.44
N ILE A 176 -3.61 0.54 10.88
CA ILE A 176 -3.99 -0.56 11.77
C ILE A 176 -4.55 -0.03 13.09
N ALA A 177 -3.85 0.89 13.73
CA ALA A 177 -4.28 1.49 14.99
C ALA A 177 -5.59 2.30 14.84
N ALA A 178 -5.81 2.95 13.70
CA ALA A 178 -7.07 3.63 13.43
C ALA A 178 -8.21 2.64 13.23
N GLY A 179 -7.99 1.53 12.52
CA GLY A 179 -8.97 0.45 12.36
C GLY A 179 -9.41 -0.14 13.71
N GLN A 180 -8.45 -0.43 14.59
CA GLN A 180 -8.74 -0.90 15.94
C GLN A 180 -9.63 0.09 16.71
N ARG A 181 -9.35 1.41 16.61
CA ARG A 181 -10.17 2.44 17.26
C ARG A 181 -11.58 2.52 16.68
N LEU A 182 -11.77 2.34 15.36
CA LEU A 182 -13.11 2.31 14.77
C LEU A 182 -13.92 1.12 15.31
N LEU A 183 -13.31 -0.06 15.37
CA LEU A 183 -13.95 -1.27 15.95
C LEU A 183 -14.30 -1.08 17.43
N ALA A 184 -13.37 -0.53 18.22
CA ALA A 184 -13.56 -0.30 19.66
C ALA A 184 -14.69 0.69 19.96
N ASN A 185 -14.96 1.63 19.05
CA ASN A 185 -16.01 2.66 19.20
C ASN A 185 -17.30 2.33 18.43
N ASP A 186 -17.51 1.09 18.00
CA ASP A 186 -18.69 0.65 17.26
C ASP A 186 -18.98 1.37 15.94
N LEU A 187 -17.97 1.99 15.34
CA LEU A 187 -18.10 2.72 14.09
C LEU A 187 -18.08 1.80 12.85
N CYS A 188 -17.61 0.56 13.02
CA CYS A 188 -17.66 -0.52 12.04
C CYS A 188 -17.59 -1.87 12.73
N ASP A 189 -17.86 -2.98 12.03
CA ASP A 189 -17.76 -4.34 12.53
C ASP A 189 -16.61 -5.13 11.92
N ALA A 190 -16.17 -4.70 10.72
CA ALA A 190 -14.94 -5.14 10.10
C ALA A 190 -14.21 -3.96 9.45
N VAL A 191 -12.90 -4.05 9.31
CA VAL A 191 -12.11 -3.00 8.64
C VAL A 191 -10.96 -3.61 7.86
N LEU A 192 -10.82 -3.22 6.60
CA LEU A 192 -9.61 -3.42 5.82
C LEU A 192 -8.61 -2.34 6.19
N VAL A 193 -7.45 -2.74 6.66
CA VAL A 193 -6.33 -1.86 7.02
C VAL A 193 -5.05 -2.33 6.35
N GLY A 194 -4.08 -1.45 6.27
CA GLY A 194 -2.75 -1.81 5.79
C GLY A 194 -2.00 -0.65 5.18
N GLY A 195 -0.96 -0.96 4.42
CA GLY A 195 -0.14 0.01 3.72
C GLY A 195 0.09 -0.40 2.27
N VAL A 196 0.11 0.58 1.37
CA VAL A 196 0.43 0.38 -0.05
C VAL A 196 1.29 1.53 -0.52
N ASP A 197 2.53 1.24 -0.89
CA ASP A 197 3.44 2.22 -1.47
C ASP A 197 4.13 1.65 -2.72
N THR A 198 4.42 2.52 -3.67
CA THR A 198 5.05 2.18 -4.95
C THR A 198 6.30 3.01 -5.19
N LEU A 199 7.20 2.49 -6.04
CA LEU A 199 8.38 3.21 -6.46
C LEU A 199 8.00 4.43 -7.31
N CYS A 200 8.61 5.56 -7.02
CA CYS A 200 8.50 6.79 -7.80
C CYS A 200 9.82 7.58 -7.75
N ARG A 201 10.02 8.47 -8.72
CA ARG A 201 11.24 9.29 -8.83
C ARG A 201 11.38 10.27 -7.67
N LEU A 202 10.25 10.84 -7.22
CA LEU A 202 10.25 11.81 -6.12
C LEU A 202 10.84 11.20 -4.85
N THR A 203 10.41 10.00 -4.47
CA THR A 203 10.92 9.32 -3.27
C THR A 203 12.41 9.00 -3.40
N LEU A 204 12.83 8.41 -4.54
CA LEU A 204 14.25 8.08 -4.75
C LEU A 204 15.14 9.31 -4.78
N ARG A 205 14.73 10.37 -5.50
CA ARG A 205 15.49 11.63 -5.56
C ARG A 205 15.51 12.35 -4.21
N GLY A 206 14.40 12.34 -3.48
CA GLY A 206 14.30 12.93 -2.15
C GLY A 206 15.28 12.27 -1.17
N PHE A 207 15.28 10.95 -1.06
CA PHE A 207 16.23 10.23 -0.23
C PHE A 207 17.68 10.33 -0.74
N ARG A 208 17.87 10.41 -2.06
CA ARG A 208 19.21 10.64 -2.63
C ARG A 208 19.75 12.02 -2.25
N SER A 209 18.93 13.07 -2.22
CA SER A 209 19.36 14.41 -1.82
C SER A 209 19.79 14.49 -0.35
N LEU A 210 19.37 13.51 0.46
CA LEU A 210 19.80 13.32 1.85
C LEU A 210 20.99 12.35 1.97
N GLU A 211 21.55 11.92 0.84
CA GLU A 211 22.67 10.94 0.79
C GLU A 211 22.33 9.58 1.41
N LEU A 212 21.05 9.20 1.44
CA LEU A 212 20.58 7.99 2.09
C LEU A 212 20.39 6.79 1.16
N VAL A 213 20.34 6.97 -0.17
CA VAL A 213 20.14 5.87 -1.12
C VAL A 213 21.44 5.14 -1.38
N ALA A 214 21.44 3.82 -1.13
CA ALA A 214 22.57 2.96 -1.42
C ALA A 214 22.68 2.64 -2.92
N ASP A 215 23.88 2.63 -3.44
CA ASP A 215 24.25 2.20 -4.80
C ASP A 215 24.51 0.68 -4.91
N VAL A 216 24.35 -0.03 -3.82
CA VAL A 216 24.46 -1.49 -3.66
C VAL A 216 23.27 -1.98 -2.83
N PRO A 217 22.97 -3.30 -2.78
CA PRO A 217 21.94 -3.82 -1.89
C PRO A 217 22.19 -3.37 -0.45
N CYS A 218 21.16 -2.81 0.21
CA CYS A 218 21.31 -2.38 1.60
C CYS A 218 21.58 -3.56 2.53
N THR A 219 22.42 -3.32 3.54
CA THR A 219 22.78 -4.28 4.58
C THR A 219 22.37 -3.71 5.95
N PRO A 220 21.10 -3.83 6.34
CA PRO A 220 20.60 -3.26 7.58
C PRO A 220 21.41 -3.75 8.79
N MET A 221 21.70 -2.85 9.73
CA MET A 221 22.46 -3.11 10.97
C MET A 221 23.96 -3.45 10.76
N ASP A 222 24.44 -3.61 9.52
CA ASP A 222 25.87 -3.78 9.27
C ASP A 222 26.66 -2.51 9.56
N LYS A 223 27.88 -2.67 10.10
CA LYS A 223 28.78 -1.53 10.37
C LYS A 223 29.24 -0.82 9.09
N ASN A 224 29.28 -1.51 7.96
CA ASN A 224 29.71 -1.00 6.66
C ASN A 224 28.53 -0.60 5.75
N ARG A 225 27.31 -0.52 6.29
CA ARG A 225 26.13 -0.15 5.51
C ARG A 225 26.31 1.21 4.81
N LYS A 226 25.84 1.30 3.56
CA LYS A 226 26.01 2.51 2.74
C LYS A 226 24.70 3.27 2.48
N GLY A 227 23.65 2.98 3.21
CA GLY A 227 22.35 3.62 3.04
C GLY A 227 21.21 2.62 3.03
N ILE A 228 20.11 3.02 2.41
CA ILE A 228 18.86 2.25 2.31
C ILE A 228 18.55 1.90 0.86
N SER A 229 17.80 0.83 0.66
CA SER A 229 17.13 0.50 -0.60
C SER A 229 15.64 0.78 -0.45
N ILE A 230 15.09 1.56 -1.40
CA ILE A 230 13.66 1.85 -1.43
C ILE A 230 12.93 0.68 -2.09
N GLY A 231 11.74 0.36 -1.62
CA GLY A 231 10.92 -0.70 -2.18
C GLY A 231 9.48 -0.30 -2.36
N GLU A 232 8.74 -1.12 -3.09
CA GLU A 232 7.29 -1.05 -3.22
C GLU A 232 6.65 -2.30 -2.64
N ALA A 233 5.51 -2.15 -2.00
CA ALA A 233 4.77 -3.26 -1.42
C ALA A 233 3.31 -2.89 -1.11
N ALA A 234 2.49 -3.92 -0.95
CA ALA A 234 1.22 -3.87 -0.23
C ALA A 234 1.24 -4.88 0.92
N GLY A 235 0.71 -4.46 2.06
CA GLY A 235 0.37 -5.34 3.18
C GLY A 235 -1.04 -5.02 3.64
N LEU A 236 -1.97 -5.97 3.51
CA LEU A 236 -3.40 -5.80 3.78
C LEU A 236 -3.83 -6.76 4.88
N LEU A 237 -4.65 -6.28 5.81
CA LEU A 237 -5.21 -7.07 6.91
C LEU A 237 -6.70 -6.76 7.04
N VAL A 238 -7.48 -7.77 7.36
CA VAL A 238 -8.88 -7.61 7.80
C VAL A 238 -8.91 -7.76 9.31
N LEU A 239 -9.45 -6.74 9.99
CA LEU A 239 -9.66 -6.76 11.44
C LEU A 239 -11.15 -6.83 11.72
N GLU A 240 -11.51 -7.66 12.72
CA GLU A 240 -12.86 -7.81 13.24
C GLU A 240 -12.84 -7.79 14.77
N LYS A 241 -13.99 -7.52 15.38
CA LYS A 241 -14.15 -7.67 16.85
C LYS A 241 -13.98 -9.13 17.24
N CYS A 242 -13.33 -9.38 18.39
CA CYS A 242 -13.27 -10.71 19.01
C CYS A 242 -14.61 -11.12 19.62
#